data_c44c4bec73da349bb5345d1e881ddc90
#
_entry.id   c44c4bec73da349bb5345d1e881ddc90
#
_cell.length_a   1.000
_cell.length_b   1.000
_cell.length_c   1.000
_cell.angle_alpha   90.00
_cell.angle_beta   90.00
_cell.angle_gamma   90.00
#
_symmetry.space_group_name_H-M   'P 1'
#
loop_
_entity.id
_entity.type
_entity.pdbx_description
1 polymer ?
#
loop_
_entity_poly.entity_id
_entity_poly.type
_entity_poly.pdbx_seq_one_letter_code
_entity_poly.pdbx_strand_id
1 'polypeptide(L)'
;FFDDVFTKHEKLFKELGVNANNGLGDVHVKIKDLPADQKAEIESDIKACIENGPELAMVDSDRGITNLHVPSDVIIDASMPAMIRTSGQMWNKKGKLQDIKAVIPDSSYASIYKTTIDFCKKHGAFDPRTMGTVPNVGLMAKKAEEYGSHDKTFEVHADGIIQVIDAKSTVLLEHNVEAGDIWRMCQVKDAPIQDWIKLAVNRARATNSPTIFWLNNQRAHDVEIIKKVTTYLPNHNTTGLDIRILSPEDATQFSLE
;
A
#
# COMPACT_ATOMS: atom_id res chain seq x y z
N PHE A 1 12.86 -5.95 -11.39
CA PHE A 1 12.65 -5.53 -12.79
C PHE A 1 13.79 -4.63 -13.27
N PHE A 2 14.24 -3.67 -12.43
CA PHE A 2 15.36 -2.79 -12.72
C PHE A 2 16.65 -3.16 -11.96
N ASP A 3 16.71 -4.34 -11.36
CA ASP A 3 17.85 -4.78 -10.55
C ASP A 3 19.18 -4.75 -11.34
N ASP A 4 19.13 -5.11 -12.61
CA ASP A 4 20.32 -5.07 -13.49
C ASP A 4 20.85 -3.64 -13.64
N VAL A 5 19.96 -2.63 -13.76
CA VAL A 5 20.35 -1.21 -13.84
C VAL A 5 20.96 -0.75 -12.52
N PHE A 6 20.32 -1.06 -11.40
CA PHE A 6 20.80 -0.71 -10.07
C PHE A 6 22.13 -1.39 -9.75
N THR A 7 22.28 -2.66 -10.12
CA THR A 7 23.55 -3.40 -9.94
C THR A 7 24.67 -2.83 -10.83
N LYS A 8 24.37 -2.59 -12.10
CA LYS A 8 25.35 -2.05 -13.04
C LYS A 8 25.88 -0.67 -12.62
N HIS A 9 25.02 0.19 -12.11
CA HIS A 9 25.33 1.56 -11.72
C HIS A 9 25.48 1.76 -10.21
N GLU A 10 25.58 0.69 -9.42
CA GLU A 10 25.55 0.70 -7.95
C GLU A 10 26.47 1.75 -7.33
N LYS A 11 27.74 1.80 -7.78
CA LYS A 11 28.73 2.74 -7.24
C LYS A 11 28.31 4.18 -7.48
N LEU A 12 27.93 4.51 -8.69
CA LEU A 12 27.49 5.86 -9.06
C LEU A 12 26.21 6.25 -8.31
N PHE A 13 25.25 5.35 -8.22
CA PHE A 13 24.01 5.60 -7.51
C PHE A 13 24.22 5.82 -6.01
N LYS A 14 25.15 5.09 -5.38
CA LYS A 14 25.57 5.36 -4.00
C LYS A 14 26.21 6.73 -3.84
N GLU A 15 27.10 7.12 -4.75
CA GLU A 15 27.75 8.45 -4.74
C GLU A 15 26.73 9.58 -4.91
N LEU A 16 25.71 9.40 -5.74
CA LEU A 16 24.63 10.36 -5.98
C LEU A 16 23.56 10.35 -4.86
N GLY A 17 23.61 9.39 -3.95
CA GLY A 17 22.59 9.21 -2.92
C GLY A 17 21.22 8.81 -3.49
N VAL A 18 21.21 7.99 -4.53
CA VAL A 18 19.98 7.40 -5.06
C VAL A 18 19.40 6.43 -4.02
N ASN A 19 18.14 6.62 -3.69
CA ASN A 19 17.41 5.69 -2.84
C ASN A 19 16.63 4.70 -3.72
N ALA A 20 17.07 3.46 -3.75
CA ALA A 20 16.43 2.39 -4.52
C ALA A 20 14.94 2.20 -4.18
N ASN A 21 14.55 2.48 -2.93
CA ASN A 21 13.14 2.39 -2.51
C ASN A 21 12.23 3.44 -3.18
N ASN A 22 12.81 4.52 -3.71
CA ASN A 22 12.10 5.53 -4.47
C ASN A 22 12.10 5.23 -5.99
N GLY A 23 12.70 4.11 -6.39
CA GLY A 23 12.71 3.62 -7.77
C GLY A 23 13.34 4.59 -8.77
N LEU A 24 12.88 4.50 -10.03
CA LEU A 24 13.38 5.34 -11.11
C LEU A 24 13.10 6.83 -10.94
N GLY A 25 12.10 7.20 -10.15
CA GLY A 25 11.83 8.61 -9.85
C GLY A 25 13.02 9.30 -9.22
N ASP A 26 13.67 8.65 -8.25
CA ASP A 26 14.87 9.20 -7.62
C ASP A 26 16.07 9.18 -8.55
N VAL A 27 16.22 8.13 -9.38
CA VAL A 27 17.25 8.06 -10.41
C VAL A 27 17.17 9.26 -11.35
N HIS A 28 15.99 9.53 -11.93
CA HIS A 28 15.82 10.66 -12.86
C HIS A 28 16.15 12.01 -12.24
N VAL A 29 15.81 12.22 -10.96
CA VAL A 29 16.15 13.47 -10.26
C VAL A 29 17.66 13.58 -10.05
N LYS A 30 18.32 12.49 -9.63
CA LYS A 30 19.73 12.50 -9.24
C LYS A 30 20.70 12.54 -10.42
N ILE A 31 20.32 11.96 -11.55
CA ILE A 31 21.18 11.93 -12.75
C ILE A 31 21.08 13.18 -13.63
N LYS A 32 20.20 14.12 -13.32
CA LYS A 32 19.92 15.28 -14.18
C LYS A 32 21.16 16.15 -14.47
N ASP A 33 22.06 16.25 -13.50
CA ASP A 33 23.25 17.10 -13.55
C ASP A 33 24.54 16.32 -13.93
N LEU A 34 24.41 15.03 -14.28
CA LEU A 34 25.54 14.23 -14.77
C LEU A 34 26.01 14.68 -16.17
N PRO A 35 27.27 14.39 -16.52
CA PRO A 35 27.74 14.49 -17.90
C PRO A 35 26.83 13.76 -18.87
N ALA A 36 26.64 14.32 -20.06
CA ALA A 36 25.65 13.84 -21.04
C ALA A 36 25.86 12.37 -21.47
N ASP A 37 27.10 11.93 -21.55
CA ASP A 37 27.49 10.56 -21.87
C ASP A 37 27.09 9.57 -20.77
N GLN A 38 27.36 9.87 -19.50
CA GLN A 38 26.99 9.04 -18.37
C GLN A 38 25.47 8.97 -18.20
N LYS A 39 24.79 10.11 -18.34
CA LYS A 39 23.35 10.17 -18.32
C LYS A 39 22.72 9.31 -19.41
N ALA A 40 23.22 9.44 -20.64
CA ALA A 40 22.73 8.69 -21.79
C ALA A 40 22.94 7.17 -21.62
N GLU A 41 24.03 6.74 -20.98
CA GLU A 41 24.27 5.33 -20.68
C GLU A 41 23.19 4.80 -19.73
N ILE A 42 22.92 5.48 -18.61
CA ILE A 42 21.88 5.06 -17.63
C ILE A 42 20.50 5.04 -18.28
N GLU A 43 20.16 6.08 -19.05
CA GLU A 43 18.87 6.16 -19.76
C GLU A 43 18.71 5.04 -20.80
N SER A 44 19.83 4.65 -21.47
CA SER A 44 19.85 3.53 -22.40
C SER A 44 19.63 2.19 -21.71
N ASP A 45 20.24 1.98 -20.54
CA ASP A 45 20.06 0.75 -19.77
C ASP A 45 18.62 0.63 -19.24
N ILE A 46 18.06 1.73 -18.73
CA ILE A 46 16.65 1.80 -18.32
C ILE A 46 15.75 1.45 -19.50
N LYS A 47 16.01 2.05 -20.66
CA LYS A 47 15.25 1.79 -21.88
C LYS A 47 15.33 0.32 -22.30
N ALA A 48 16.52 -0.27 -22.25
CA ALA A 48 16.72 -1.69 -22.56
C ALA A 48 15.94 -2.61 -21.61
N CYS A 49 15.90 -2.30 -20.30
CA CYS A 49 15.07 -3.02 -19.35
C CYS A 49 13.57 -2.93 -19.67
N ILE A 50 13.10 -1.74 -20.05
CA ILE A 50 11.69 -1.52 -20.43
C ILE A 50 11.36 -2.27 -21.74
N GLU A 51 12.24 -2.28 -22.71
CA GLU A 51 12.02 -2.93 -24.00
C GLU A 51 12.03 -4.46 -23.91
N ASN A 52 12.88 -5.01 -23.05
CA ASN A 52 13.04 -6.45 -22.87
C ASN A 52 12.21 -7.03 -21.69
N GLY A 53 11.63 -6.16 -20.88
CA GLY A 53 10.82 -6.53 -19.73
C GLY A 53 9.33 -6.71 -20.04
N PRO A 54 8.51 -6.93 -19.01
CA PRO A 54 7.06 -6.96 -19.16
C PRO A 54 6.54 -5.61 -19.66
N GLU A 55 5.45 -5.63 -20.39
CA GLU A 55 4.80 -4.43 -20.93
C GLU A 55 4.33 -3.53 -19.76
N LEU A 56 4.83 -2.30 -19.71
CA LEU A 56 4.48 -1.33 -18.67
C LEU A 56 3.30 -0.49 -19.13
N ALA A 57 2.29 -0.38 -18.28
CA ALA A 57 1.19 0.54 -18.51
C ALA A 57 1.64 1.97 -18.21
N MET A 58 1.34 2.88 -19.11
CA MET A 58 1.54 4.32 -18.93
C MET A 58 0.36 4.93 -18.22
N VAL A 59 0.62 5.67 -17.16
CA VAL A 59 -0.39 6.39 -16.38
C VAL A 59 -0.01 7.87 -16.37
N ASP A 60 -0.87 8.75 -16.86
CA ASP A 60 -0.65 10.19 -16.93
C ASP A 60 -1.37 10.86 -15.74
N SER A 61 -0.64 11.35 -14.75
CA SER A 61 -1.18 11.88 -13.52
C SER A 61 -2.00 13.17 -13.73
N ASP A 62 -1.68 13.98 -14.72
CA ASP A 62 -2.42 15.20 -15.04
C ASP A 62 -3.81 14.88 -15.64
N ARG A 63 -3.92 13.72 -16.27
CA ARG A 63 -5.18 13.16 -16.77
C ARG A 63 -5.80 12.13 -15.82
N GLY A 64 -5.27 11.98 -14.64
CA GLY A 64 -5.55 10.86 -13.73
C GLY A 64 -4.83 9.58 -14.15
N ILE A 65 -3.69 9.70 -14.79
CA ILE A 65 -2.87 8.61 -15.32
C ILE A 65 -1.43 8.82 -14.83
N THR A 66 -0.83 7.85 -14.14
CA THR A 66 0.55 7.89 -13.60
C THR A 66 1.43 6.89 -14.34
N ASN A 67 2.70 7.20 -14.56
CA ASN A 67 3.65 6.23 -15.10
C ASN A 67 4.03 5.20 -14.03
N LEU A 68 3.74 3.93 -14.28
CA LEU A 68 4.23 2.82 -13.48
C LEU A 68 5.65 2.49 -13.93
N HIS A 69 6.64 3.08 -13.28
CA HIS A 69 8.03 2.83 -13.65
C HIS A 69 8.62 1.62 -12.92
N VAL A 70 8.10 1.30 -11.74
CA VAL A 70 8.55 0.17 -10.92
C VAL A 70 7.37 -0.42 -10.16
N PRO A 71 7.30 -1.74 -9.93
CA PRO A 71 6.25 -2.35 -9.11
C PRO A 71 6.11 -1.76 -7.70
N SER A 72 7.21 -1.26 -7.11
CA SER A 72 7.21 -0.56 -5.83
C SER A 72 6.64 0.86 -5.90
N ASP A 73 6.55 1.45 -7.09
CA ASP A 73 6.02 2.79 -7.31
C ASP A 73 4.56 2.76 -7.79
N VAL A 74 3.88 1.64 -7.67
CA VAL A 74 2.43 1.61 -7.77
C VAL A 74 1.90 2.39 -6.58
N ILE A 75 1.89 3.71 -6.73
CA ILE A 75 1.20 4.57 -5.79
C ILE A 75 -0.28 4.25 -5.94
N ILE A 76 -0.75 3.45 -5.02
CA ILE A 76 -2.12 3.01 -4.88
C ILE A 76 -3.09 4.18 -5.08
N ASP A 77 -2.74 5.35 -4.54
CA ASP A 77 -3.54 6.56 -4.58
C ASP A 77 -3.73 7.15 -5.99
N ALA A 78 -2.80 6.93 -6.91
CA ALA A 78 -2.86 7.51 -8.24
C ALA A 78 -3.19 6.48 -9.34
N SER A 79 -2.59 5.30 -9.28
CA SER A 79 -2.69 4.29 -10.34
C SER A 79 -3.99 3.49 -10.27
N MET A 80 -4.42 3.13 -9.06
CA MET A 80 -5.61 2.31 -8.88
C MET A 80 -6.92 3.01 -9.25
N PRO A 81 -7.15 4.28 -8.89
CA PRO A 81 -8.33 5.00 -9.37
C PRO A 81 -8.44 5.05 -10.88
N ALA A 82 -7.32 5.21 -11.61
CA ALA A 82 -7.31 5.20 -13.06
C ALA A 82 -7.68 3.82 -13.62
N MET A 83 -7.11 2.76 -13.08
CA MET A 83 -7.40 1.37 -13.45
C MET A 83 -8.85 0.99 -13.14
N ILE A 84 -9.37 1.36 -11.98
CA ILE A 84 -10.77 1.11 -11.61
C ILE A 84 -11.72 1.82 -12.57
N ARG A 85 -11.43 3.07 -12.91
CA ARG A 85 -12.22 3.88 -13.85
C ARG A 85 -12.35 3.22 -15.22
N THR A 86 -11.33 2.48 -15.64
CA THR A 86 -11.30 1.72 -16.89
C THR A 86 -11.63 0.24 -16.72
N SER A 87 -12.25 -0.15 -15.60
CA SER A 87 -12.67 -1.52 -15.30
C SER A 87 -11.53 -2.55 -15.34
N GLY A 88 -10.36 -2.18 -14.84
CA GLY A 88 -9.17 -3.05 -14.79
C GLY A 88 -8.34 -3.03 -16.07
N GLN A 89 -8.55 -2.04 -16.93
CA GLN A 89 -7.77 -1.86 -18.16
C GLN A 89 -6.88 -0.64 -18.06
N MET A 90 -5.77 -0.67 -18.78
CA MET A 90 -4.84 0.44 -18.93
C MET A 90 -4.43 0.56 -20.39
N TRP A 91 -3.87 1.72 -20.75
CA TRP A 91 -3.35 1.95 -22.11
C TRP A 91 -1.99 1.30 -22.29
N ASN A 92 -1.88 0.47 -23.31
CA ASN A 92 -0.58 -0.05 -23.73
C ASN A 92 0.22 1.03 -24.50
N LYS A 93 1.47 0.70 -24.86
CA LYS A 93 2.36 1.61 -25.61
C LYS A 93 1.82 2.06 -26.98
N LYS A 94 0.77 1.42 -27.49
CA LYS A 94 0.07 1.81 -28.73
C LYS A 94 -1.15 2.70 -28.45
N GLY A 95 -1.39 3.09 -27.21
CA GLY A 95 -2.53 3.91 -26.80
C GLY A 95 -3.87 3.17 -26.81
N LYS A 96 -3.86 1.84 -26.82
CA LYS A 96 -5.07 1.01 -26.76
C LYS A 96 -5.30 0.47 -25.36
N LEU A 97 -6.57 0.41 -24.96
CA LEU A 97 -6.96 -0.25 -23.70
C LEU A 97 -6.67 -1.74 -23.77
N GLN A 98 -6.15 -2.28 -22.71
CA GLN A 98 -5.74 -3.66 -22.55
C GLN A 98 -5.96 -4.08 -21.09
N ASP A 99 -6.43 -5.30 -20.87
CA ASP A 99 -6.48 -5.87 -19.53
C ASP A 99 -5.07 -5.97 -18.95
N ILE A 100 -4.93 -5.62 -17.69
CA ILE A 100 -3.64 -5.68 -16.99
C ILE A 100 -3.68 -6.66 -15.84
N LYS A 101 -2.49 -7.11 -15.46
CA LYS A 101 -2.24 -7.79 -14.21
C LYS A 101 -1.66 -6.79 -13.22
N ALA A 102 -2.45 -6.40 -12.22
CA ALA A 102 -1.95 -5.56 -11.14
C ALA A 102 -1.10 -6.42 -10.19
N VAL A 103 0.14 -6.00 -9.96
CA VAL A 103 1.01 -6.59 -8.94
C VAL A 103 0.97 -5.65 -7.73
N ILE A 104 0.44 -6.13 -6.63
CA ILE A 104 0.25 -5.37 -5.40
C ILE A 104 1.14 -5.97 -4.32
N PRO A 105 2.10 -5.21 -3.76
CA PRO A 105 3.07 -5.73 -2.78
C PRO A 105 2.42 -6.20 -1.48
N ASP A 106 1.33 -5.55 -1.07
CA ASP A 106 0.59 -5.87 0.15
C ASP A 106 -0.73 -6.58 -0.18
N SER A 107 -0.86 -7.82 0.27
CA SER A 107 -2.06 -8.64 0.09
C SER A 107 -3.32 -8.01 0.70
N SER A 108 -3.20 -7.10 1.67
CA SER A 108 -4.35 -6.42 2.28
C SER A 108 -5.10 -5.50 1.30
N TYR A 109 -4.43 -5.01 0.26
CA TYR A 109 -5.06 -4.17 -0.76
C TYR A 109 -5.58 -4.95 -1.97
N ALA A 110 -5.06 -6.13 -2.24
CA ALA A 110 -5.41 -6.90 -3.44
C ALA A 110 -6.91 -7.22 -3.52
N SER A 111 -7.51 -7.63 -2.41
CA SER A 111 -8.94 -7.95 -2.34
C SER A 111 -9.83 -6.71 -2.51
N ILE A 112 -9.42 -5.56 -1.96
CA ILE A 112 -10.13 -4.28 -2.12
C ILE A 112 -10.23 -3.91 -3.59
N TYR A 113 -9.12 -3.97 -4.31
CA TYR A 113 -9.07 -3.63 -5.73
C TYR A 113 -9.84 -4.62 -6.58
N LYS A 114 -9.65 -5.91 -6.32
CA LYS A 114 -10.41 -6.96 -7.02
C LYS A 114 -11.91 -6.75 -6.86
N THR A 115 -12.38 -6.57 -5.64
CA THR A 115 -13.80 -6.35 -5.33
C THR A 115 -14.33 -5.12 -6.04
N THR A 116 -13.60 -4.01 -6.02
CA THR A 116 -14.02 -2.77 -6.68
C THR A 116 -14.06 -2.92 -8.21
N ILE A 117 -13.07 -3.58 -8.80
CA ILE A 117 -13.04 -3.84 -10.25
C ILE A 117 -14.19 -4.75 -10.66
N ASP A 118 -14.41 -5.85 -9.94
CA ASP A 118 -15.49 -6.80 -10.21
C ASP A 118 -16.86 -6.14 -10.07
N PHE A 119 -17.04 -5.29 -9.07
CA PHE A 119 -18.24 -4.49 -8.90
C PHE A 119 -18.47 -3.56 -10.09
N CYS A 120 -17.46 -2.81 -10.52
CA CYS A 120 -17.56 -1.91 -11.67
C CYS A 120 -17.77 -2.66 -12.99
N LYS A 121 -17.18 -3.86 -13.16
CA LYS A 121 -17.46 -4.72 -14.33
C LYS A 121 -18.91 -5.16 -14.38
N LYS A 122 -19.53 -5.41 -13.23
CA LYS A 122 -20.92 -5.87 -13.12
C LYS A 122 -21.94 -4.75 -13.21
N HIS A 123 -21.66 -3.61 -12.61
CA HIS A 123 -22.62 -2.51 -12.42
C HIS A 123 -22.31 -1.25 -13.23
N GLY A 124 -21.15 -1.20 -13.88
CA GLY A 124 -20.62 0.00 -14.52
C GLY A 124 -19.80 0.86 -13.57
N ALA A 125 -19.10 1.83 -14.12
CA ALA A 125 -18.33 2.78 -13.32
C ALA A 125 -19.25 3.75 -12.57
N PHE A 126 -18.81 4.20 -11.39
CA PHE A 126 -19.53 5.23 -10.65
C PHE A 126 -19.54 6.58 -11.39
N ASP A 127 -20.65 7.27 -11.35
CA ASP A 127 -20.72 8.66 -11.77
C ASP A 127 -20.28 9.56 -10.58
N PRO A 128 -19.15 10.28 -10.71
CA PRO A 128 -18.66 11.15 -9.63
C PRO A 128 -19.65 12.22 -9.16
N ARG A 129 -20.65 12.55 -9.99
CA ARG A 129 -21.67 13.55 -9.66
C ARG A 129 -22.78 13.01 -8.76
N THR A 130 -22.99 11.71 -8.77
CA THR A 130 -24.12 11.07 -8.09
C THR A 130 -23.71 10.00 -7.07
N MET A 131 -22.46 9.54 -7.10
CA MET A 131 -21.97 8.57 -6.12
C MET A 131 -21.91 9.17 -4.72
N GLY A 132 -22.12 8.33 -3.72
CA GLY A 132 -21.91 8.69 -2.31
C GLY A 132 -20.44 8.84 -1.94
N THR A 133 -20.20 9.12 -0.69
CA THR A 133 -18.84 9.18 -0.10
C THR A 133 -18.77 8.28 1.12
N VAL A 134 -17.65 7.60 1.29
CA VAL A 134 -17.34 6.81 2.48
C VAL A 134 -16.17 7.48 3.19
N PRO A 135 -16.42 8.30 4.22
CA PRO A 135 -15.33 8.91 4.99
C PRO A 135 -14.57 7.80 5.73
N ASN A 136 -13.26 7.83 5.64
CA ASN A 136 -12.41 6.92 6.39
C ASN A 136 -11.55 7.64 7.42
N VAL A 137 -11.12 6.90 8.45
CA VAL A 137 -10.11 7.34 9.41
C VAL A 137 -9.20 6.15 9.68
N GLY A 138 -7.96 6.27 9.25
CA GLY A 138 -6.94 5.28 9.54
C GLY A 138 -6.44 5.37 10.99
N LEU A 139 -5.79 4.30 11.44
CA LEU A 139 -5.07 4.24 12.72
C LEU A 139 -3.88 5.21 12.79
N MET A 140 -3.60 5.95 11.72
CA MET A 140 -2.55 6.99 11.69
C MET A 140 -2.84 8.16 12.61
N ALA A 141 -4.12 8.41 12.94
CA ALA A 141 -4.50 9.45 13.88
C ALA A 141 -3.81 9.21 15.23
N LYS A 142 -3.16 10.26 15.75
CA LYS A 142 -2.41 10.23 17.01
C LYS A 142 -1.28 9.19 17.05
N LYS A 143 -0.70 8.85 15.92
CA LYS A 143 0.39 7.85 15.82
C LYS A 143 -0.02 6.49 16.43
N ALA A 144 -1.21 6.04 16.12
CA ALA A 144 -1.73 4.74 16.57
C ALA A 144 -0.85 3.59 16.07
N GLU A 145 -0.41 3.68 14.83
CA GLU A 145 0.64 2.87 14.24
C GLU A 145 1.90 3.70 14.07
N GLU A 146 3.04 3.10 14.23
CA GLU A 146 4.31 3.74 13.95
C GLU A 146 4.60 3.62 12.46
N TYR A 147 4.12 4.60 11.72
CA TYR A 147 4.38 4.70 10.30
C TYR A 147 5.81 5.13 10.04
N GLY A 148 6.27 4.79 8.88
CA GLY A 148 7.63 5.07 8.51
C GLY A 148 8.61 4.25 9.32
N SER A 149 8.21 3.06 9.75
CA SER A 149 9.11 2.04 10.27
C SER A 149 10.17 1.64 9.23
N HIS A 150 10.48 2.55 8.30
CA HIS A 150 11.61 2.44 7.40
C HIS A 150 12.93 2.25 8.14
N ASP A 151 13.07 2.87 9.31
CA ASP A 151 14.18 2.64 10.25
C ASP A 151 14.14 1.24 10.90
N LYS A 152 12.99 0.58 10.87
CA LYS A 152 12.76 -0.78 11.37
C LYS A 152 12.47 -1.78 10.24
N THR A 153 12.75 -1.38 9.01
CA THR A 153 12.67 -2.22 7.83
C THR A 153 14.08 -2.45 7.32
N PHE A 154 14.48 -3.70 7.20
CA PHE A 154 15.81 -4.07 6.71
C PHE A 154 15.77 -5.40 5.96
N GLU A 155 16.73 -5.58 5.09
CA GLU A 155 17.00 -6.84 4.42
C GLU A 155 17.82 -7.76 5.32
N VAL A 156 17.43 -9.02 5.38
CA VAL A 156 18.15 -10.06 6.12
C VAL A 156 19.32 -10.58 5.27
N HIS A 157 20.53 -10.46 5.79
CA HIS A 157 21.73 -10.80 5.02
C HIS A 157 22.12 -12.29 5.06
N ALA A 158 21.52 -13.07 5.96
CA ALA A 158 21.83 -14.50 6.13
C ALA A 158 20.65 -15.24 6.73
N ASP A 159 20.57 -16.54 6.47
CA ASP A 159 19.60 -17.40 7.14
C ASP A 159 19.80 -17.37 8.65
N GLY A 160 18.71 -17.37 9.40
CA GLY A 160 18.79 -17.29 10.83
C GLY A 160 17.45 -17.11 11.53
N ILE A 161 17.51 -16.50 12.71
CA ILE A 161 16.32 -16.21 13.51
C ILE A 161 16.35 -14.74 13.89
N ILE A 162 15.25 -14.03 13.61
CA ILE A 162 15.02 -12.69 14.12
C ILE A 162 14.14 -12.77 15.35
N GLN A 163 14.58 -12.09 16.41
CA GLN A 163 13.87 -12.02 17.66
C GLN A 163 13.51 -10.57 18.03
N VAL A 164 12.30 -10.36 18.50
CA VAL A 164 11.90 -9.14 19.18
C VAL A 164 12.01 -9.38 20.66
N ILE A 165 12.86 -8.62 21.34
CA ILE A 165 13.13 -8.76 22.77
C ILE A 165 12.76 -7.49 23.55
N ASP A 166 12.29 -7.64 24.76
CA ASP A 166 12.05 -6.52 25.68
C ASP A 166 13.34 -6.03 26.36
N ALA A 167 13.22 -4.98 27.17
CA ALA A 167 14.33 -4.41 27.91
C ALA A 167 14.94 -5.38 28.95
N LYS A 168 14.28 -6.48 29.25
CA LYS A 168 14.73 -7.53 30.16
C LYS A 168 15.29 -8.75 29.43
N SER A 169 15.49 -8.63 28.12
CA SER A 169 15.93 -9.72 27.25
C SER A 169 14.93 -10.88 27.12
N THR A 170 13.64 -10.64 27.44
CA THR A 170 12.60 -11.64 27.19
C THR A 170 12.25 -11.65 25.70
N VAL A 171 12.27 -12.81 25.07
CA VAL A 171 11.84 -12.97 23.67
C VAL A 171 10.33 -12.85 23.62
N LEU A 172 9.84 -11.82 22.89
CA LEU A 172 8.42 -11.54 22.68
C LEU A 172 7.90 -12.20 21.40
N LEU A 173 8.69 -12.17 20.34
CA LEU A 173 8.40 -12.77 19.04
C LEU A 173 9.69 -13.35 18.46
N GLU A 174 9.55 -14.43 17.71
CA GLU A 174 10.65 -15.11 17.06
C GLU A 174 10.20 -15.65 15.70
N HIS A 175 11.02 -15.43 14.66
CA HIS A 175 10.77 -15.90 13.31
C HIS A 175 12.04 -16.43 12.65
N ASN A 176 11.94 -17.59 12.02
CA ASN A 176 12.96 -18.08 11.09
C ASN A 176 12.92 -17.20 9.83
N VAL A 177 14.08 -16.85 9.33
CA VAL A 177 14.25 -16.01 8.14
C VAL A 177 15.35 -16.57 7.25
N GLU A 178 15.27 -16.26 5.96
CA GLU A 178 16.24 -16.61 4.93
C GLU A 178 16.97 -15.36 4.45
N ALA A 179 18.14 -15.56 3.85
CA ALA A 179 18.88 -14.46 3.23
C ALA A 179 18.04 -13.81 2.12
N GLY A 180 17.94 -12.48 2.13
CA GLY A 180 17.13 -11.72 1.18
C GLY A 180 15.70 -11.42 1.67
N ASP A 181 15.26 -11.99 2.79
CA ASP A 181 13.98 -11.62 3.39
C ASP A 181 13.96 -10.16 3.81
N ILE A 182 12.80 -9.53 3.69
CA ILE A 182 12.57 -8.17 4.19
C ILE A 182 11.84 -8.25 5.52
N TRP A 183 12.52 -7.82 6.56
CA TRP A 183 11.93 -7.69 7.88
C TRP A 183 11.36 -6.29 8.09
N ARG A 184 10.13 -6.22 8.57
CA ARG A 184 9.49 -4.97 8.99
C ARG A 184 8.80 -5.16 10.33
N MET A 185 8.96 -4.19 11.24
CA MET A 185 8.26 -4.14 12.52
C MET A 185 7.30 -2.96 12.58
N CYS A 186 6.05 -3.23 12.95
CA CYS A 186 5.05 -2.21 13.28
C CYS A 186 4.69 -2.32 14.76
N GLN A 187 4.55 -1.17 15.40
CA GLN A 187 4.11 -1.07 16.79
C GLN A 187 2.78 -0.34 16.87
N VAL A 188 1.81 -0.94 17.55
CA VAL A 188 0.48 -0.36 17.77
C VAL A 188 0.30 -0.08 19.25
N LYS A 189 -0.20 1.12 19.58
CA LYS A 189 -0.36 1.59 20.97
C LYS A 189 -1.83 1.59 21.38
N ASP A 190 -2.11 1.26 22.64
CA ASP A 190 -3.47 1.17 23.17
C ASP A 190 -4.22 2.49 23.19
N ALA A 191 -3.61 3.56 23.67
CA ALA A 191 -4.27 4.86 23.81
C ALA A 191 -4.78 5.42 22.46
N PRO A 192 -3.98 5.42 21.36
CA PRO A 192 -4.48 5.77 20.06
C PRO A 192 -5.60 4.86 19.54
N ILE A 193 -5.56 3.55 19.81
CA ILE A 193 -6.62 2.63 19.41
C ILE A 193 -7.93 2.96 20.15
N GLN A 194 -7.88 3.21 21.43
CA GLN A 194 -9.05 3.63 22.21
C GLN A 194 -9.66 4.93 21.68
N ASP A 195 -8.82 5.90 21.31
CA ASP A 195 -9.27 7.14 20.69
C ASP A 195 -9.91 6.91 19.31
N TRP A 196 -9.33 6.02 18.51
CA TRP A 196 -9.88 5.62 17.21
C TRP A 196 -11.27 4.95 17.35
N ILE A 197 -11.43 4.04 18.31
CA ILE A 197 -12.73 3.41 18.62
C ILE A 197 -13.74 4.47 19.09
N LYS A 198 -13.33 5.37 19.99
CA LYS A 198 -14.17 6.49 20.43
C LYS A 198 -14.64 7.36 19.26
N LEU A 199 -13.72 7.65 18.33
CA LEU A 199 -14.04 8.41 17.13
C LEU A 199 -15.06 7.68 16.24
N ALA A 200 -14.90 6.37 16.06
CA ALA A 200 -15.83 5.53 15.30
C ALA A 200 -17.25 5.59 15.91
N VAL A 201 -17.37 5.37 17.23
CA VAL A 201 -18.66 5.44 17.95
C VAL A 201 -19.27 6.83 17.84
N ASN A 202 -18.50 7.90 18.02
CA ASN A 202 -18.99 9.27 17.93
C ASN A 202 -19.50 9.60 16.51
N ARG A 203 -18.79 9.16 15.48
CA ARG A 203 -19.21 9.36 14.09
C ARG A 203 -20.45 8.56 13.75
N ALA A 204 -20.52 7.28 14.13
CA ALA A 204 -21.71 6.46 13.97
C ALA A 204 -22.94 7.16 14.56
N ARG A 205 -22.81 7.70 15.78
CA ARG A 205 -23.90 8.42 16.47
C ARG A 205 -24.28 9.72 15.78
N ALA A 206 -23.29 10.49 15.35
CA ALA A 206 -23.51 11.80 14.72
C ALA A 206 -24.18 11.68 13.34
N THR A 207 -23.85 10.62 12.59
CA THR A 207 -24.33 10.43 11.21
C THR A 207 -25.48 9.43 11.09
N ASN A 208 -25.69 8.64 12.10
CA ASN A 208 -26.61 7.47 12.07
C ASN A 208 -26.34 6.53 10.89
N SER A 209 -25.07 6.43 10.50
CA SER A 209 -24.63 5.58 9.39
C SER A 209 -23.89 4.34 9.91
N PRO A 210 -23.93 3.23 9.20
CA PRO A 210 -23.10 2.08 9.52
C PRO A 210 -21.63 2.47 9.63
N THR A 211 -20.94 1.94 10.63
CA THR A 211 -19.51 2.20 10.85
C THR A 211 -18.76 0.89 10.87
N ILE A 212 -17.74 0.77 10.04
CA ILE A 212 -17.08 -0.51 9.79
C ILE A 212 -15.61 -0.41 10.12
N PHE A 213 -15.14 -1.31 10.97
CA PHE A 213 -13.72 -1.59 11.16
C PHE A 213 -13.27 -2.58 10.07
N TRP A 214 -12.36 -2.17 9.22
CA TRP A 214 -11.82 -2.98 8.12
C TRP A 214 -10.66 -3.80 8.63
N LEU A 215 -10.91 -5.02 9.07
CA LEU A 215 -9.91 -5.86 9.72
C LEU A 215 -10.07 -7.31 9.26
N ASN A 216 -8.97 -7.90 8.80
CA ASN A 216 -8.90 -9.28 8.35
C ASN A 216 -8.45 -10.20 9.50
N ASN A 217 -9.31 -11.12 9.90
CA ASN A 217 -9.01 -12.07 10.98
C ASN A 217 -7.95 -13.14 10.64
N GLN A 218 -7.46 -13.15 9.41
CA GLN A 218 -6.36 -14.02 8.97
C GLN A 218 -5.02 -13.29 8.86
N ARG A 219 -5.02 -11.96 8.97
CA ARG A 219 -3.81 -11.15 8.99
C ARG A 219 -3.36 -10.94 10.43
N ALA A 220 -2.15 -11.37 10.79
CA ALA A 220 -1.66 -11.36 12.16
C ALA A 220 -1.77 -9.98 12.84
N HIS A 221 -1.42 -8.90 12.14
CA HIS A 221 -1.57 -7.53 12.62
C HIS A 221 -3.03 -7.19 12.94
N ASP A 222 -3.96 -7.52 12.04
CA ASP A 222 -5.37 -7.19 12.21
C ASP A 222 -6.02 -8.02 13.32
N VAL A 223 -5.55 -9.26 13.55
CA VAL A 223 -5.99 -10.08 14.68
C VAL A 223 -5.73 -9.38 16.02
N GLU A 224 -4.56 -8.76 16.17
CA GLU A 224 -4.26 -8.00 17.38
C GLU A 224 -5.13 -6.74 17.51
N ILE A 225 -5.42 -6.05 16.40
CA ILE A 225 -6.35 -4.92 16.39
C ILE A 225 -7.78 -5.36 16.73
N ILE A 226 -8.25 -6.48 16.18
CA ILE A 226 -9.57 -7.05 16.51
C ILE A 226 -9.69 -7.32 18.01
N LYS A 227 -8.67 -7.90 18.64
CA LYS A 227 -8.64 -8.12 20.10
C LYS A 227 -8.81 -6.79 20.84
N LYS A 228 -8.11 -5.73 20.42
CA LYS A 228 -8.22 -4.41 21.04
C LYS A 228 -9.60 -3.79 20.82
N VAL A 229 -10.15 -3.85 19.60
CA VAL A 229 -11.50 -3.35 19.31
C VAL A 229 -12.53 -4.09 20.18
N THR A 230 -12.46 -5.42 20.24
CA THR A 230 -13.37 -6.25 21.05
C THR A 230 -13.27 -5.93 22.55
N THR A 231 -12.07 -5.59 23.02
CA THR A 231 -11.84 -5.25 24.43
C THR A 231 -12.37 -3.87 24.79
N TYR A 232 -12.18 -2.87 23.90
CA TYR A 232 -12.45 -1.47 24.24
C TYR A 232 -13.81 -0.96 23.75
N LEU A 233 -14.39 -1.52 22.69
CA LEU A 233 -15.69 -1.12 22.18
C LEU A 233 -16.83 -1.23 23.22
N PRO A 234 -16.88 -2.26 24.10
CA PRO A 234 -17.88 -2.35 25.16
C PRO A 234 -17.84 -1.21 26.19
N ASN A 235 -16.74 -0.47 26.28
CA ASN A 235 -16.62 0.70 27.16
C ASN A 235 -17.41 1.91 26.64
N HIS A 236 -18.01 1.80 25.45
CA HIS A 236 -18.82 2.85 24.83
C HIS A 236 -20.28 2.41 24.75
N ASN A 237 -21.18 3.38 24.86
CA ASN A 237 -22.59 3.11 24.59
C ASN A 237 -22.79 2.96 23.07
N THR A 238 -23.04 1.75 22.61
CA THR A 238 -23.28 1.43 21.19
C THR A 238 -24.75 1.12 20.89
N THR A 239 -25.66 1.36 21.84
CA THR A 239 -27.09 1.09 21.67
C THR A 239 -27.64 1.86 20.47
N GLY A 240 -28.30 1.14 19.57
CA GLY A 240 -28.89 1.69 18.35
C GLY A 240 -27.89 2.04 17.24
N LEU A 241 -26.60 1.72 17.39
CA LEU A 241 -25.61 1.94 16.36
C LEU A 241 -25.31 0.65 15.59
N ASP A 242 -25.15 0.76 14.29
CA ASP A 242 -24.66 -0.31 13.43
C ASP A 242 -23.13 -0.22 13.33
N ILE A 243 -22.44 -0.99 14.16
CA ILE A 243 -20.97 -1.04 14.19
C ILE A 243 -20.55 -2.48 13.91
N ARG A 244 -19.71 -2.65 12.88
CA ARG A 244 -19.29 -3.98 12.41
C ARG A 244 -17.77 -4.06 12.30
N ILE A 245 -17.26 -5.30 12.37
CA ILE A 245 -15.91 -5.65 11.92
C ILE A 245 -16.09 -6.53 10.69
N LEU A 246 -15.56 -6.10 9.56
CA LEU A 246 -15.61 -6.84 8.30
C LEU A 246 -14.21 -6.98 7.72
N SER A 247 -14.00 -8.03 6.94
CA SER A 247 -12.79 -8.13 6.12
C SER A 247 -12.71 -6.93 5.15
N PRO A 248 -11.51 -6.53 4.70
CA PRO A 248 -11.40 -5.46 3.71
C PRO A 248 -12.22 -5.72 2.44
N GLU A 249 -12.36 -6.98 2.02
CA GLU A 249 -13.17 -7.37 0.87
C GLU A 249 -14.67 -7.14 1.13
N ASP A 250 -15.21 -7.68 2.23
CA ASP A 250 -16.61 -7.53 2.57
C ASP A 250 -16.97 -6.07 2.87
N ALA A 251 -16.06 -5.35 3.54
CA ALA A 251 -16.22 -3.93 3.83
C ALA A 251 -16.24 -3.09 2.55
N THR A 252 -15.40 -3.45 1.58
CA THR A 252 -15.42 -2.82 0.25
C THR A 252 -16.73 -3.07 -0.46
N GLN A 253 -17.17 -4.34 -0.55
CA GLN A 253 -18.43 -4.69 -1.19
C GLN A 253 -19.60 -3.92 -0.56
N PHE A 254 -19.70 -3.94 0.77
CA PHE A 254 -20.73 -3.20 1.51
C PHE A 254 -20.70 -1.69 1.24
N SER A 255 -19.50 -1.12 1.08
CA SER A 255 -19.34 0.32 0.84
C SER A 255 -19.67 0.74 -0.60
N LEU A 256 -19.61 -0.20 -1.55
CA LEU A 256 -19.93 0.03 -2.96
C LEU A 256 -21.45 -0.07 -3.24
N GLU A 257 -22.18 -0.83 -2.42
CA GLU A 257 -23.66 -0.97 -2.47
C GLU A 257 -24.38 0.23 -1.88
#